data_52754e9748b03d2c13cccdac07ce3baa
#
_entry.id   52754e9748b03d2c13cccdac07ce3baa
#
_cell.length_a   1.000
_cell.length_b   1.000
_cell.length_c   1.000
_cell.angle_alpha   90.00
_cell.angle_beta   90.00
_cell.angle_gamma   90.00
#
_symmetry.space_group_name_H-M   'P 1'
#
loop_
_entity.id
_entity.type
_entity.pdbx_description
1 polymer ?
#
loop_
_entity_poly.entity_id
_entity_poly.type
_entity_poly.pdbx_seq_one_letter_code
_entity_poly.pdbx_strand_id
1 'polypeptide(L)'
;MPRIIPDSELIINPDGSVFHIHLLPEQLTDRIILVGDPARVDMVASFFDTKTFEVSSREFHTIGGTYNGKPIMCISHGIGPDNIDIVITELDALANVDFKTREVKENKRILTMVRIGTSGALQPELSLGTPVIAEKSIGFDGVLNYYAGRNEVADLDFEHAFCEHTKWNPLWAKPYVVDADHELVERIGGSDMVRGNTISAVGFYGPQGRYVRLPLANPDLNRLIESFEFNGRRVTNYEMESAPLAGMGRLMGHRCMTVCSIIANRFNNKANPNYKAGIRDLVATVLERI
;
A
#
# COMPACT_ATOMS: atom_id res chain seq x y z
N MET A 1 -2.79 25.07 23.31
CA MET A 1 -1.99 24.01 23.94
C MET A 1 -1.99 22.83 22.99
N PRO A 2 -0.89 22.13 22.80
CA PRO A 2 -0.86 20.92 22.01
C PRO A 2 -1.85 19.90 22.60
N ARG A 3 -2.43 19.07 21.73
CA ARG A 3 -3.37 18.02 22.14
C ARG A 3 -2.60 16.85 22.76
N ILE A 4 -2.92 16.48 23.99
CA ILE A 4 -2.47 15.23 24.61
C ILE A 4 -3.33 14.10 24.05
N ILE A 5 -2.69 13.09 23.46
CA ILE A 5 -3.38 11.91 22.88
C ILE A 5 -3.79 10.96 24.01
N PRO A 6 -5.10 10.67 24.21
CA PRO A 6 -5.56 9.75 25.24
C PRO A 6 -5.05 8.33 25.05
N ASP A 7 -4.94 7.56 26.15
CA ASP A 7 -4.50 6.15 26.11
C ASP A 7 -5.41 5.26 25.24
N SER A 8 -6.69 5.59 25.17
CA SER A 8 -7.66 4.87 24.33
C SER A 8 -7.52 5.14 22.83
N GLU A 9 -6.83 6.22 22.42
CA GLU A 9 -6.61 6.57 21.01
C GLU A 9 -5.24 6.08 20.48
N LEU A 10 -4.22 6.08 21.33
CA LEU A 10 -2.92 5.48 21.03
C LEU A 10 -2.52 4.58 22.19
N ILE A 11 -2.72 3.29 22.01
CA ILE A 11 -2.34 2.29 23.03
C ILE A 11 -0.84 2.04 22.93
N ILE A 12 -0.14 2.19 24.06
CA ILE A 12 1.28 1.87 24.20
C ILE A 12 1.37 0.70 25.18
N ASN A 13 2.08 -0.36 24.78
CA ASN A 13 2.29 -1.53 25.60
C ASN A 13 3.18 -1.21 26.84
N PRO A 14 3.16 -2.05 27.89
CA PRO A 14 4.00 -1.82 29.08
C PRO A 14 5.51 -1.76 28.81
N ASP A 15 5.99 -2.37 27.72
CA ASP A 15 7.37 -2.32 27.27
C ASP A 15 7.73 -1.07 26.47
N GLY A 16 6.75 -0.18 26.21
CA GLY A 16 6.90 1.04 25.44
C GLY A 16 6.67 0.91 23.93
N SER A 17 6.34 -0.28 23.44
CA SER A 17 6.02 -0.51 22.03
C SER A 17 4.60 -0.07 21.69
N VAL A 18 4.33 0.21 20.41
CA VAL A 18 2.96 0.42 19.90
C VAL A 18 2.17 -0.89 19.88
N PHE A 19 0.85 -0.78 19.89
CA PHE A 19 -0.03 -1.89 20.26
C PHE A 19 -0.03 -3.07 19.27
N HIS A 20 -0.15 -2.81 17.97
CA HIS A 20 -0.33 -3.89 17.00
C HIS A 20 1.00 -4.37 16.41
N ILE A 21 1.80 -3.45 15.85
CA ILE A 21 3.05 -3.83 15.19
C ILE A 21 4.19 -4.11 16.19
N HIS A 22 3.99 -3.78 17.46
CA HIS A 22 4.87 -4.09 18.60
C HIS A 22 6.32 -3.58 18.45
N LEU A 23 6.48 -2.43 17.76
CA LEU A 23 7.77 -1.77 17.58
C LEU A 23 7.99 -0.68 18.62
N LEU A 24 9.25 -0.51 19.01
CA LEU A 24 9.74 0.60 19.83
C LEU A 24 10.17 1.77 18.96
N PRO A 25 10.12 3.04 19.45
CA PRO A 25 10.55 4.21 18.68
C PRO A 25 11.99 4.14 18.14
N GLU A 26 12.90 3.53 18.89
CA GLU A 26 14.31 3.35 18.51
C GLU A 26 14.54 2.31 17.41
N GLN A 27 13.57 1.44 17.17
CA GLN A 27 13.61 0.43 16.10
C GLN A 27 13.19 1.00 14.74
N LEU A 28 12.52 2.17 14.73
CA LEU A 28 12.01 2.77 13.49
C LEU A 28 13.14 3.32 12.62
N THR A 29 13.15 2.93 11.35
CA THR A 29 14.01 3.50 10.30
C THR A 29 13.21 4.40 9.37
N ASP A 30 13.88 5.34 8.65
CA ASP A 30 13.18 6.22 7.69
C ASP A 30 12.83 5.51 6.38
N ARG A 31 13.55 4.43 6.04
CA ARG A 31 13.31 3.63 4.85
C ARG A 31 12.62 2.32 5.24
N ILE A 32 11.43 2.10 4.69
CA ILE A 32 10.56 0.99 5.08
C ILE A 32 10.05 0.27 3.82
N ILE A 33 10.30 -1.03 3.76
CA ILE A 33 9.65 -1.91 2.79
C ILE A 33 8.41 -2.51 3.44
N LEU A 34 7.27 -2.43 2.76
CA LEU A 34 6.02 -3.04 3.18
C LEU A 34 5.69 -4.24 2.28
N VAL A 35 5.26 -5.32 2.87
CA VAL A 35 4.85 -6.55 2.15
C VAL A 35 3.57 -7.11 2.78
N GLY A 36 2.73 -7.79 1.98
CA GLY A 36 1.49 -8.39 2.52
C GLY A 36 1.74 -9.69 3.30
N ASP A 37 2.68 -10.51 2.84
CA ASP A 37 2.95 -11.84 3.37
C ASP A 37 4.13 -11.80 4.37
N PRO A 38 3.94 -12.25 5.65
CA PRO A 38 5.03 -12.32 6.62
C PRO A 38 6.27 -13.09 6.14
N ALA A 39 6.08 -14.19 5.39
CA ALA A 39 7.20 -14.95 4.82
C ALA A 39 8.02 -14.16 3.78
N ARG A 40 7.46 -13.08 3.22
CA ARG A 40 8.20 -12.20 2.32
C ARG A 40 9.14 -11.25 3.05
N VAL A 41 8.91 -10.98 4.34
CA VAL A 41 9.83 -10.20 5.18
C VAL A 41 11.20 -10.86 5.24
N ASP A 42 11.24 -12.18 5.45
CA ASP A 42 12.50 -12.95 5.45
C ASP A 42 13.22 -12.89 4.09
N MET A 43 12.44 -12.94 2.99
CA MET A 43 12.99 -12.81 1.64
C MET A 43 13.64 -11.44 1.44
N VAL A 44 12.96 -10.34 1.83
CA VAL A 44 13.52 -8.97 1.74
C VAL A 44 14.75 -8.84 2.65
N ALA A 45 14.66 -9.29 3.90
CA ALA A 45 15.76 -9.23 4.86
C ALA A 45 16.94 -10.14 4.51
N SER A 46 16.78 -11.08 3.57
CA SER A 46 17.91 -11.86 3.03
C SER A 46 18.87 -11.06 2.16
N PHE A 47 18.48 -9.84 1.75
CA PHE A 47 19.33 -8.89 1.02
C PHE A 47 20.03 -7.88 1.95
N PHE A 48 19.67 -7.83 3.24
CA PHE A 48 20.26 -6.87 4.17
C PHE A 48 21.73 -7.24 4.48
N ASP A 49 22.58 -6.23 4.62
CA ASP A 49 23.99 -6.41 5.03
C ASP A 49 24.06 -6.96 6.46
N THR A 50 23.21 -6.41 7.34
CA THR A 50 23.07 -6.82 8.74
C THR A 50 21.60 -6.87 9.13
N LYS A 51 21.26 -7.72 10.12
CA LYS A 51 19.96 -7.71 10.80
C LYS A 51 20.20 -7.25 12.24
N THR A 52 19.44 -6.27 12.72
CA THR A 52 19.61 -5.65 14.03
C THR A 52 18.53 -6.03 15.02
N PHE A 53 17.31 -6.27 14.53
CA PHE A 53 16.20 -6.74 15.33
C PHE A 53 15.19 -7.51 14.47
N GLU A 54 14.39 -8.31 15.14
CA GLU A 54 13.25 -9.02 14.59
C GLU A 54 12.11 -9.00 15.59
N VAL A 55 10.89 -8.64 15.16
CA VAL A 55 9.68 -8.58 15.97
C VAL A 55 8.53 -9.22 15.23
N SER A 56 7.75 -10.04 15.90
CA SER A 56 6.51 -10.62 15.35
C SER A 56 5.36 -10.43 16.32
N SER A 57 4.27 -9.87 15.83
CA SER A 57 3.03 -9.69 16.56
C SER A 57 1.86 -9.84 15.58
N ARG A 58 0.96 -10.77 15.84
CA ARG A 58 -0.16 -11.08 14.93
C ARG A 58 0.36 -11.42 13.52
N GLU A 59 -0.18 -10.77 12.49
CA GLU A 59 0.28 -10.84 11.10
C GLU A 59 1.43 -9.88 10.77
N PHE A 60 1.83 -9.04 11.72
CA PHE A 60 2.91 -8.06 11.56
C PHE A 60 4.24 -8.70 11.95
N HIS A 61 5.08 -8.93 10.96
CA HIS A 61 6.45 -9.41 11.13
C HIS A 61 7.40 -8.33 10.62
N THR A 62 8.37 -7.94 11.44
CA THR A 62 9.31 -6.87 11.12
C THR A 62 10.74 -7.33 11.33
N ILE A 63 11.60 -7.08 10.35
CA ILE A 63 13.05 -7.23 10.46
C ILE A 63 13.69 -5.90 10.11
N GLY A 64 14.50 -5.36 11.02
CA GLY A 64 15.34 -4.19 10.78
C GLY A 64 16.80 -4.54 10.58
N GLY A 65 17.51 -3.67 9.88
CA GLY A 65 18.93 -3.88 9.57
C GLY A 65 19.54 -2.75 8.74
N THR A 66 20.54 -3.09 7.93
CA THR A 66 21.16 -2.17 6.97
C THR A 66 21.14 -2.75 5.56
N TYR A 67 21.07 -1.89 4.58
CA TYR A 67 21.27 -2.21 3.17
C TYR A 67 22.12 -1.12 2.53
N ASN A 68 23.24 -1.51 1.90
CA ASN A 68 24.29 -0.60 1.42
C ASN A 68 24.73 0.39 2.52
N GLY A 69 24.92 -0.13 3.75
CA GLY A 69 25.35 0.63 4.93
C GLY A 69 24.31 1.61 5.51
N LYS A 70 23.10 1.67 4.97
CA LYS A 70 22.04 2.59 5.43
C LYS A 70 20.93 1.82 6.17
N PRO A 71 20.38 2.38 7.28
CA PRO A 71 19.28 1.75 8.01
C PRO A 71 18.05 1.53 7.12
N ILE A 72 17.44 0.36 7.27
CA ILE A 72 16.21 -0.04 6.58
C ILE A 72 15.47 -1.07 7.42
N MET A 73 14.15 -1.13 7.28
CA MET A 73 13.35 -2.22 7.83
C MET A 73 12.35 -2.74 6.81
N CYS A 74 11.96 -3.98 6.96
CA CYS A 74 10.85 -4.57 6.23
C CYS A 74 9.79 -5.03 7.23
N ILE A 75 8.52 -4.70 6.96
CA ILE A 75 7.37 -5.09 7.77
C ILE A 75 6.28 -5.70 6.90
N SER A 76 5.66 -6.80 7.38
CA SER A 76 4.41 -7.28 6.80
C SER A 76 3.23 -6.51 7.36
N HIS A 77 2.26 -6.24 6.48
CA HIS A 77 1.00 -5.60 6.88
C HIS A 77 -0.21 -6.54 6.81
N GLY A 78 -0.05 -7.80 6.39
CA GLY A 78 -1.18 -8.67 6.14
C GLY A 78 -1.94 -8.31 4.86
N ILE A 79 -3.27 -8.43 4.86
CA ILE A 79 -4.14 -8.20 3.71
C ILE A 79 -5.19 -7.16 4.06
N GLY A 80 -5.36 -6.17 3.18
CA GLY A 80 -6.49 -5.27 3.20
C GLY A 80 -6.21 -3.87 3.76
N PRO A 81 -7.14 -2.94 3.54
CA PRO A 81 -7.00 -1.54 3.85
C PRO A 81 -7.01 -1.21 5.35
N ASP A 82 -7.75 -1.97 6.15
CA ASP A 82 -7.80 -1.89 7.60
C ASP A 82 -6.44 -2.15 8.26
N ASN A 83 -5.70 -3.14 7.75
CA ASN A 83 -4.33 -3.38 8.19
C ASN A 83 -3.37 -2.25 7.79
N ILE A 84 -3.57 -1.62 6.64
CA ILE A 84 -2.78 -0.44 6.24
C ILE A 84 -3.05 0.74 7.17
N ASP A 85 -4.31 0.98 7.53
CA ASP A 85 -4.67 2.02 8.52
C ASP A 85 -3.91 1.84 9.83
N ILE A 86 -3.86 0.61 10.36
CA ILE A 86 -3.10 0.28 11.58
C ILE A 86 -1.61 0.54 11.39
N VAL A 87 -1.00 -0.07 10.37
CA VAL A 87 0.45 -0.05 10.19
C VAL A 87 0.96 1.37 9.96
N ILE A 88 0.33 2.14 9.06
CA ILE A 88 0.81 3.49 8.76
C ILE A 88 0.61 4.45 9.94
N THR A 89 -0.50 4.31 10.68
CA THR A 89 -0.77 5.14 11.85
C THR A 89 0.21 4.84 13.00
N GLU A 90 0.52 3.57 13.24
CA GLU A 90 1.48 3.20 14.29
C GLU A 90 2.93 3.55 13.88
N LEU A 91 3.31 3.43 12.61
CA LEU A 91 4.60 3.91 12.12
C LEU A 91 4.73 5.43 12.21
N ASP A 92 3.68 6.19 11.88
CA ASP A 92 3.66 7.64 12.09
C ASP A 92 3.74 8.01 13.57
N ALA A 93 3.04 7.30 14.45
CA ALA A 93 3.11 7.53 15.88
C ALA A 93 4.53 7.31 16.43
N LEU A 94 5.22 6.25 16.02
CA LEU A 94 6.63 6.02 16.37
C LEU A 94 7.55 7.16 15.89
N ALA A 95 7.27 7.70 14.70
CA ALA A 95 8.04 8.80 14.12
C ALA A 95 7.76 10.13 14.82
N ASN A 96 6.47 10.45 15.04
CA ASN A 96 5.98 11.82 15.21
C ASN A 96 5.24 12.10 16.52
N VAL A 97 5.08 11.10 17.41
CA VAL A 97 4.53 11.27 18.75
C VAL A 97 5.62 11.07 19.81
N ASP A 98 5.68 11.94 20.79
CA ASP A 98 6.46 11.71 21.99
C ASP A 98 5.62 10.86 22.96
N PHE A 99 6.04 9.62 23.22
CA PHE A 99 5.29 8.67 24.04
C PHE A 99 5.26 9.01 25.53
N LYS A 100 6.17 9.88 26.00
CA LYS A 100 6.20 10.33 27.39
C LYS A 100 5.20 11.45 27.64
N THR A 101 5.16 12.45 26.75
CA THR A 101 4.22 13.59 26.85
C THR A 101 2.90 13.31 26.15
N ARG A 102 2.86 12.30 25.27
CA ARG A 102 1.72 11.94 24.41
C ARG A 102 1.28 13.08 23.49
N GLU A 103 2.22 13.91 23.10
CA GLU A 103 2.01 15.03 22.20
C GLU A 103 2.67 14.78 20.86
N VAL A 104 2.11 15.36 19.82
CA VAL A 104 2.70 15.32 18.49
C VAL A 104 3.94 16.22 18.46
N LYS A 105 5.09 15.68 18.04
CA LYS A 105 6.37 16.40 17.94
C LYS A 105 6.25 17.60 16.99
N GLU A 106 6.92 18.71 17.29
CA GLU A 106 6.96 19.89 16.41
C GLU A 106 7.69 19.56 15.08
N ASN A 107 8.88 18.97 15.20
CA ASN A 107 9.68 18.56 14.05
C ASN A 107 9.23 17.18 13.57
N LYS A 108 8.58 17.14 12.41
CA LYS A 108 8.07 15.90 11.81
C LYS A 108 9.19 15.11 11.14
N ARG A 109 9.26 13.82 11.43
CA ARG A 109 10.07 12.85 10.74
C ARG A 109 9.28 12.31 9.54
N ILE A 110 9.85 12.39 8.36
CA ILE A 110 9.23 11.90 7.12
C ILE A 110 9.73 10.49 6.84
N LEU A 111 8.80 9.56 6.72
CA LEU A 111 9.10 8.18 6.37
C LEU A 111 9.00 7.98 4.85
N THR A 112 9.85 7.12 4.33
CA THR A 112 9.83 6.64 2.94
C THR A 112 9.36 5.19 2.94
N MET A 113 8.16 4.93 2.45
CA MET A 113 7.51 3.63 2.50
C MET A 113 7.24 3.11 1.09
N VAL A 114 7.83 1.96 0.75
CA VAL A 114 7.62 1.31 -0.54
C VAL A 114 7.00 -0.07 -0.32
N ARG A 115 5.78 -0.24 -0.81
CA ARG A 115 5.10 -1.53 -0.75
C ARG A 115 5.43 -2.35 -1.99
N ILE A 116 5.86 -3.60 -1.77
CA ILE A 116 6.11 -4.59 -2.82
C ILE A 116 5.04 -5.67 -2.73
N GLY A 117 4.18 -5.74 -3.74
CA GLY A 117 3.02 -6.61 -3.76
C GLY A 117 2.89 -7.47 -5.02
N THR A 118 1.72 -8.09 -5.12
CA THR A 118 1.26 -8.84 -6.30
C THR A 118 -0.06 -8.28 -6.76
N SER A 119 -0.36 -8.39 -8.05
CA SER A 119 -1.60 -7.86 -8.61
C SER A 119 -2.12 -8.69 -9.79
N GLY A 120 -3.38 -8.46 -10.14
CA GLY A 120 -4.02 -9.03 -11.32
C GLY A 120 -4.21 -7.97 -12.40
N ALA A 121 -3.70 -8.24 -13.61
CA ALA A 121 -3.85 -7.34 -14.75
C ALA A 121 -5.29 -7.28 -15.24
N LEU A 122 -5.71 -6.09 -15.67
CA LEU A 122 -6.99 -5.78 -16.31
C LEU A 122 -6.84 -5.42 -17.79
N GLN A 123 -5.62 -5.40 -18.31
CA GLN A 123 -5.35 -5.07 -19.70
C GLN A 123 -4.60 -6.22 -20.38
N PRO A 124 -4.91 -6.55 -21.65
CA PRO A 124 -4.35 -7.70 -22.35
C PRO A 124 -2.84 -7.61 -22.58
N GLU A 125 -2.31 -6.40 -22.71
CA GLU A 125 -0.90 -6.12 -22.95
C GLU A 125 -0.01 -6.35 -21.73
N LEU A 126 -0.56 -6.41 -20.52
CA LEU A 126 0.21 -6.63 -19.30
C LEU A 126 0.52 -8.11 -19.09
N SER A 127 1.74 -8.50 -19.36
CA SER A 127 2.22 -9.86 -19.20
C SER A 127 2.41 -10.26 -17.72
N LEU A 128 2.37 -11.57 -17.45
CA LEU A 128 2.74 -12.11 -16.14
C LEU A 128 4.21 -11.77 -15.83
N GLY A 129 4.48 -11.37 -14.61
CA GLY A 129 5.79 -10.92 -14.15
C GLY A 129 6.07 -9.44 -14.35
N THR A 130 5.27 -8.71 -15.15
CA THR A 130 5.46 -7.25 -15.35
C THR A 130 5.33 -6.51 -14.02
N PRO A 131 6.34 -5.70 -13.61
CA PRO A 131 6.20 -4.79 -12.48
C PRO A 131 5.32 -3.60 -12.86
N VAL A 132 4.30 -3.33 -12.06
CA VAL A 132 3.41 -2.17 -12.23
C VAL A 132 3.50 -1.29 -11.00
N ILE A 133 3.90 -0.03 -11.19
CA ILE A 133 3.84 1.02 -10.18
C ILE A 133 2.42 1.56 -10.15
N ALA A 134 1.82 1.56 -8.97
CA ALA A 134 0.56 2.24 -8.73
C ALA A 134 0.81 3.76 -8.63
N GLU A 135 1.08 4.40 -9.78
CA GLU A 135 1.30 5.84 -9.86
C GLU A 135 0.05 6.59 -9.40
N LYS A 136 -1.13 6.10 -9.79
CA LYS A 136 -2.43 6.53 -9.27
C LYS A 136 -3.18 5.32 -8.73
N SER A 137 -3.81 5.47 -7.57
CA SER A 137 -4.56 4.40 -6.89
C SER A 137 -6.01 4.76 -6.70
N ILE A 138 -6.92 3.82 -6.98
CA ILE A 138 -8.37 3.95 -6.85
C ILE A 138 -8.82 3.07 -5.68
N GLY A 139 -9.15 3.65 -4.54
CA GLY A 139 -9.57 2.93 -3.34
C GLY A 139 -11.07 2.62 -3.34
N PHE A 140 -11.44 1.35 -3.24
CA PHE A 140 -12.83 0.90 -3.09
C PHE A 140 -13.24 0.72 -1.63
N ASP A 141 -12.28 0.87 -0.71
CA ASP A 141 -12.43 0.62 0.71
C ASP A 141 -13.11 1.76 1.49
N GLY A 142 -12.91 3.00 1.03
CA GLY A 142 -13.44 4.19 1.67
C GLY A 142 -12.69 4.65 2.94
N VAL A 143 -11.58 4.02 3.34
CA VAL A 143 -10.80 4.37 4.54
C VAL A 143 -10.44 5.84 4.58
N LEU A 144 -9.94 6.39 3.47
CA LEU A 144 -9.53 7.79 3.41
C LEU A 144 -10.69 8.76 3.67
N ASN A 145 -11.94 8.37 3.41
CA ASN A 145 -13.11 9.22 3.62
C ASN A 145 -13.41 9.50 5.10
N TYR A 146 -12.78 8.77 6.03
CA TYR A 146 -12.87 9.01 7.47
C TYR A 146 -11.89 10.06 7.99
N TYR A 147 -10.94 10.53 7.16
CA TYR A 147 -9.90 11.47 7.55
C TYR A 147 -10.15 12.88 7.00
N ALA A 148 -9.94 13.89 7.85
CA ALA A 148 -9.98 15.29 7.44
C ALA A 148 -8.87 15.59 6.41
N GLY A 149 -9.10 16.54 5.50
CA GLY A 149 -8.13 16.89 4.47
C GLY A 149 -8.13 15.92 3.25
N ARG A 150 -8.98 14.92 3.24
CA ARG A 150 -9.10 13.92 2.18
C ARG A 150 -9.14 14.55 0.77
N ASN A 151 -9.91 15.60 0.59
CA ASN A 151 -10.04 16.27 -0.71
C ASN A 151 -8.79 17.05 -1.14
N GLU A 152 -7.86 17.33 -0.24
CA GLU A 152 -6.60 18.02 -0.56
C GLU A 152 -5.60 17.08 -1.24
N VAL A 153 -5.78 15.77 -1.07
CA VAL A 153 -4.90 14.74 -1.62
C VAL A 153 -5.55 13.91 -2.71
N ALA A 154 -6.84 14.05 -2.93
CA ALA A 154 -7.62 13.24 -3.87
C ALA A 154 -7.81 13.93 -5.23
N ASP A 155 -7.86 13.13 -6.30
CA ASP A 155 -8.22 13.54 -7.66
C ASP A 155 -9.74 13.45 -7.84
N LEU A 156 -10.44 14.53 -7.51
CA LEU A 156 -11.91 14.57 -7.50
C LEU A 156 -12.52 14.45 -8.90
N ASP A 157 -11.84 14.93 -9.93
CA ASP A 157 -12.32 14.85 -11.31
C ASP A 157 -12.27 13.41 -11.82
N PHE A 158 -11.17 12.68 -11.50
CA PHE A 158 -11.06 11.27 -11.81
C PHE A 158 -12.13 10.45 -11.06
N GLU A 159 -12.34 10.72 -9.76
CA GLU A 159 -13.39 10.04 -8.97
C GLU A 159 -14.78 10.19 -9.60
N HIS A 160 -15.10 11.41 -10.01
CA HIS A 160 -16.38 11.71 -10.64
C HIS A 160 -16.54 10.94 -11.94
N ALA A 161 -15.56 11.06 -12.85
CA ALA A 161 -15.58 10.37 -14.13
C ALA A 161 -15.63 8.85 -13.98
N PHE A 162 -14.88 8.29 -13.01
CA PHE A 162 -14.88 6.85 -12.72
C PHE A 162 -16.25 6.36 -12.23
N CYS A 163 -16.87 7.08 -11.30
CA CYS A 163 -18.18 6.73 -10.76
C CYS A 163 -19.27 6.80 -11.83
N GLU A 164 -19.26 7.82 -12.69
CA GLU A 164 -20.21 7.94 -13.80
C GLU A 164 -20.06 6.81 -14.82
N HIS A 165 -18.83 6.55 -15.28
CA HIS A 165 -18.56 5.51 -16.28
C HIS A 165 -18.91 4.11 -15.78
N THR A 166 -18.53 3.80 -14.53
CA THR A 166 -18.77 2.47 -13.93
C THR A 166 -20.17 2.30 -13.42
N LYS A 167 -21.00 3.35 -13.42
CA LYS A 167 -22.34 3.38 -12.81
C LYS A 167 -22.27 2.89 -11.37
N TRP A 168 -21.36 3.51 -10.61
CA TRP A 168 -21.02 3.06 -9.25
C TRP A 168 -22.25 2.89 -8.37
N ASN A 169 -22.37 1.75 -7.74
CA ASN A 169 -23.52 1.45 -6.89
C ASN A 169 -23.49 2.32 -5.62
N PRO A 170 -24.54 3.11 -5.32
CA PRO A 170 -24.56 4.00 -4.16
C PRO A 170 -24.56 3.28 -2.80
N LEU A 171 -24.77 1.95 -2.77
CA LEU A 171 -24.64 1.14 -1.56
C LEU A 171 -23.18 0.79 -1.22
N TRP A 172 -22.25 0.99 -2.15
CA TRP A 172 -20.83 0.75 -1.92
C TRP A 172 -20.15 1.99 -1.37
N ALA A 173 -19.00 1.81 -0.70
CA ALA A 173 -18.17 2.95 -0.31
C ALA A 173 -17.82 3.78 -1.56
N LYS A 174 -17.92 5.11 -1.45
CA LYS A 174 -17.53 5.98 -2.56
C LYS A 174 -16.03 5.82 -2.82
N PRO A 175 -15.61 5.55 -4.06
CA PRO A 175 -14.21 5.47 -4.40
C PRO A 175 -13.48 6.79 -4.10
N TYR A 176 -12.20 6.68 -3.76
CA TYR A 176 -11.28 7.80 -3.72
C TYR A 176 -10.09 7.52 -4.61
N VAL A 177 -9.50 8.57 -5.18
CA VAL A 177 -8.39 8.45 -6.12
C VAL A 177 -7.23 9.31 -5.65
N VAL A 178 -6.06 8.72 -5.49
CA VAL A 178 -4.87 9.36 -4.92
C VAL A 178 -3.63 9.03 -5.73
N ASP A 179 -2.66 9.96 -5.75
CA ASP A 179 -1.37 9.75 -6.37
C ASP A 179 -0.36 9.20 -5.37
N ALA A 180 0.52 8.32 -5.82
CA ALA A 180 1.73 7.96 -5.10
C ALA A 180 2.69 9.17 -5.01
N ASP A 181 3.70 9.10 -4.14
CA ASP A 181 4.74 10.11 -4.07
C ASP A 181 5.52 10.18 -5.39
N HIS A 182 5.50 11.35 -6.01
CA HIS A 182 6.09 11.56 -7.34
C HIS A 182 7.61 11.32 -7.35
N GLU A 183 8.34 11.78 -6.33
CA GLU A 183 9.79 11.58 -6.27
C GLU A 183 10.14 10.10 -6.14
N LEU A 184 9.36 9.32 -5.39
CA LEU A 184 9.54 7.86 -5.30
C LEU A 184 9.22 7.17 -6.63
N VAL A 185 8.16 7.57 -7.29
CA VAL A 185 7.78 7.02 -8.61
C VAL A 185 8.89 7.27 -9.64
N GLU A 186 9.45 8.47 -9.68
CA GLU A 186 10.56 8.80 -10.59
C GLU A 186 11.85 8.05 -10.23
N ARG A 187 12.17 7.95 -8.94
CA ARG A 187 13.42 7.33 -8.47
C ARG A 187 13.40 5.81 -8.62
N ILE A 188 12.29 5.16 -8.27
CA ILE A 188 12.17 3.69 -8.28
C ILE A 188 11.75 3.19 -9.64
N GLY A 189 10.86 3.93 -10.33
CA GLY A 189 10.40 3.60 -11.66
C GLY A 189 11.49 3.78 -12.70
N GLY A 190 11.67 2.77 -13.55
CA GLY A 190 12.54 2.81 -14.71
C GLY A 190 11.77 2.35 -15.95
N SER A 191 12.46 2.22 -17.07
CA SER A 191 11.88 1.65 -18.32
C SER A 191 11.49 0.18 -18.19
N ASP A 192 11.90 -0.47 -17.10
CA ASP A 192 11.60 -1.85 -16.72
C ASP A 192 10.27 -2.00 -15.95
N MET A 193 9.59 -0.89 -15.64
CA MET A 193 8.33 -0.89 -14.89
C MET A 193 7.23 -0.11 -15.63
N VAL A 194 6.01 -0.59 -15.55
CA VAL A 194 4.83 0.09 -16.09
C VAL A 194 4.25 1.02 -15.03
N ARG A 195 3.95 2.26 -15.38
CA ARG A 195 3.20 3.19 -14.53
C ARG A 195 1.71 3.02 -14.79
N GLY A 196 0.93 2.72 -13.77
CA GLY A 196 -0.46 2.35 -13.92
C GLY A 196 -1.43 3.07 -12.98
N ASN A 197 -2.71 3.00 -13.35
CA ASN A 197 -3.82 3.31 -12.48
C ASN A 197 -4.28 1.99 -11.84
N THR A 198 -4.02 1.82 -10.56
CA THR A 198 -4.23 0.56 -9.83
C THR A 198 -5.48 0.65 -8.95
N ILE A 199 -6.31 -0.38 -8.94
CA ILE A 199 -7.44 -0.45 -8.00
C ILE A 199 -7.01 -1.19 -6.73
N SER A 200 -7.25 -0.54 -5.58
CA SER A 200 -7.24 -1.16 -4.26
C SER A 200 -8.64 -1.64 -3.92
N ALA A 201 -8.88 -2.94 -4.08
CA ALA A 201 -10.18 -3.53 -3.81
C ALA A 201 -10.32 -3.92 -2.33
N VAL A 202 -11.50 -3.70 -1.75
CA VAL A 202 -11.84 -4.05 -0.36
C VAL A 202 -11.94 -5.56 -0.11
N GLY A 203 -11.82 -6.39 -1.13
CA GLY A 203 -11.87 -7.84 -1.01
C GLY A 203 -11.37 -8.53 -2.28
N PHE A 204 -10.99 -9.79 -2.16
CA PHE A 204 -10.35 -10.55 -3.24
C PHE A 204 -11.37 -11.15 -4.23
N TYR A 205 -12.53 -11.60 -3.77
CA TYR A 205 -13.50 -12.30 -4.62
C TYR A 205 -14.52 -11.33 -5.24
N GLY A 206 -15.66 -11.12 -4.63
CA GLY A 206 -16.75 -10.29 -5.14
C GLY A 206 -16.33 -8.88 -5.51
N PRO A 207 -15.63 -8.12 -4.65
CA PRO A 207 -15.16 -6.76 -4.96
C PRO A 207 -14.22 -6.66 -6.16
N GLN A 208 -13.55 -7.75 -6.52
CA GLN A 208 -12.76 -7.85 -7.73
C GLN A 208 -13.47 -8.59 -8.87
N GLY A 209 -14.79 -8.82 -8.78
CA GLY A 209 -15.58 -9.46 -9.83
C GLY A 209 -15.31 -10.95 -10.00
N ARG A 210 -14.88 -11.66 -8.94
CA ARG A 210 -14.77 -13.14 -8.97
C ARG A 210 -16.07 -13.77 -8.50
N TYR A 211 -16.69 -14.51 -9.40
CA TYR A 211 -17.88 -15.32 -9.11
C TYR A 211 -17.47 -16.77 -8.81
N VAL A 212 -17.61 -17.18 -7.56
CA VAL A 212 -17.36 -18.57 -7.16
C VAL A 212 -18.69 -19.29 -6.91
N ARG A 213 -19.47 -18.86 -5.93
CA ARG A 213 -20.78 -19.41 -5.59
C ARG A 213 -21.84 -18.33 -5.42
N LEU A 214 -21.52 -17.22 -4.76
CA LEU A 214 -22.44 -16.10 -4.60
C LEU A 214 -22.43 -15.24 -5.87
N PRO A 215 -23.60 -14.97 -6.48
CA PRO A 215 -23.67 -14.11 -7.66
C PRO A 215 -23.21 -12.69 -7.32
N LEU A 216 -22.62 -12.02 -8.31
CA LEU A 216 -22.16 -10.64 -8.18
C LEU A 216 -23.33 -9.67 -8.23
N ALA A 217 -23.32 -8.62 -7.41
CA ALA A 217 -24.31 -7.55 -7.44
C ALA A 217 -24.27 -6.76 -8.76
N ASN A 218 -23.06 -6.59 -9.35
CA ASN A 218 -22.87 -6.04 -10.68
C ASN A 218 -21.88 -6.92 -11.46
N PRO A 219 -22.37 -7.85 -12.31
CA PRO A 219 -21.50 -8.72 -13.12
C PRO A 219 -20.75 -8.00 -14.22
N ASP A 220 -21.20 -6.80 -14.63
CA ASP A 220 -20.58 -5.98 -15.68
C ASP A 220 -19.49 -5.04 -15.17
N LEU A 221 -19.28 -4.94 -13.86
CA LEU A 221 -18.36 -3.94 -13.28
C LEU A 221 -16.96 -4.03 -13.88
N ASN A 222 -16.39 -5.23 -14.00
CA ASN A 222 -15.04 -5.39 -14.56
C ASN A 222 -14.97 -4.92 -16.02
N ARG A 223 -15.98 -5.21 -16.84
CA ARG A 223 -16.06 -4.75 -18.24
C ARG A 223 -16.10 -3.22 -18.30
N LEU A 224 -16.83 -2.57 -17.41
CA LEU A 224 -16.88 -1.11 -17.31
C LEU A 224 -15.52 -0.54 -16.87
N ILE A 225 -14.86 -1.16 -15.89
CA ILE A 225 -13.52 -0.75 -15.43
C ILE A 225 -12.47 -0.91 -16.53
N GLU A 226 -12.47 -2.04 -17.24
CA GLU A 226 -11.54 -2.32 -18.35
C GLU A 226 -11.67 -1.30 -19.50
N SER A 227 -12.88 -0.80 -19.74
CA SER A 227 -13.17 0.21 -20.78
C SER A 227 -13.01 1.66 -20.29
N PHE A 228 -12.79 1.87 -18.99
CA PHE A 228 -12.63 3.22 -18.45
C PHE A 228 -11.29 3.84 -18.88
N GLU A 229 -11.39 5.06 -19.36
CA GLU A 229 -10.22 5.89 -19.70
C GLU A 229 -10.45 7.31 -19.20
N PHE A 230 -9.44 7.88 -18.58
CA PHE A 230 -9.43 9.27 -18.15
C PHE A 230 -8.08 9.91 -18.50
N ASN A 231 -8.11 11.01 -19.27
CA ASN A 231 -6.92 11.70 -19.76
C ASN A 231 -5.91 10.75 -20.47
N GLY A 232 -6.42 9.84 -21.32
CA GLY A 232 -5.60 8.88 -22.08
C GLY A 232 -5.02 7.73 -21.24
N ARG A 233 -5.45 7.58 -19.98
CA ARG A 233 -4.95 6.53 -19.07
C ARG A 233 -6.07 5.59 -18.64
N ARG A 234 -5.81 4.29 -18.79
CA ARG A 234 -6.73 3.21 -18.43
C ARG A 234 -6.38 2.62 -17.07
N VAL A 235 -7.34 1.93 -16.45
CA VAL A 235 -7.06 1.11 -15.26
C VAL A 235 -6.22 -0.11 -15.66
N THR A 236 -5.14 -0.35 -14.95
CA THR A 236 -4.15 -1.37 -15.32
C THR A 236 -4.31 -2.68 -14.58
N ASN A 237 -4.56 -2.64 -13.28
CA ASN A 237 -4.52 -3.83 -12.44
C ASN A 237 -5.31 -3.67 -11.14
N TYR A 238 -5.57 -4.82 -10.48
CA TYR A 238 -6.16 -4.93 -9.16
C TYR A 238 -5.13 -5.38 -8.12
N GLU A 239 -5.13 -4.74 -6.97
CA GLU A 239 -4.54 -5.20 -5.71
C GLU A 239 -5.43 -4.74 -4.53
N MET A 240 -4.94 -4.60 -3.31
CA MET A 240 -5.81 -4.39 -2.15
C MET A 240 -5.34 -3.30 -1.16
N GLU A 241 -4.19 -2.61 -1.36
CA GLU A 241 -3.61 -1.75 -0.33
C GLU A 241 -2.95 -0.45 -0.83
N SER A 242 -2.77 -0.26 -2.14
CA SER A 242 -2.04 0.91 -2.67
C SER A 242 -2.72 2.25 -2.38
N ALA A 243 -4.05 2.30 -2.45
CA ALA A 243 -4.79 3.55 -2.26
C ALA A 243 -4.76 4.04 -0.80
N PRO A 244 -5.07 3.22 0.23
CA PRO A 244 -4.96 3.67 1.60
C PRO A 244 -3.52 4.03 1.98
N LEU A 245 -2.51 3.29 1.51
CA LEU A 245 -1.10 3.62 1.76
C LEU A 245 -0.71 4.97 1.17
N ALA A 246 -1.04 5.23 -0.09
CA ALA A 246 -0.72 6.50 -0.76
C ALA A 246 -1.49 7.67 -0.14
N GLY A 247 -2.80 7.51 0.07
CA GLY A 247 -3.67 8.56 0.59
C GLY A 247 -3.33 8.97 2.02
N MET A 248 -3.24 8.01 2.93
CA MET A 248 -2.89 8.27 4.33
C MET A 248 -1.44 8.77 4.46
N GLY A 249 -0.51 8.15 3.72
CA GLY A 249 0.88 8.62 3.71
C GLY A 249 0.99 10.08 3.32
N ARG A 250 0.27 10.50 2.29
CA ARG A 250 0.25 11.91 1.85
C ARG A 250 -0.40 12.84 2.87
N LEU A 251 -1.50 12.42 3.53
CA LEU A 251 -2.12 13.21 4.61
C LEU A 251 -1.20 13.39 5.82
N MET A 252 -0.38 12.37 6.13
CA MET A 252 0.60 12.40 7.23
C MET A 252 1.93 13.07 6.84
N GLY A 253 2.12 13.42 5.55
CA GLY A 253 3.36 14.03 5.05
C GLY A 253 4.49 13.03 4.81
N HIS A 254 4.19 11.75 4.66
CA HIS A 254 5.13 10.69 4.30
C HIS A 254 5.22 10.48 2.79
N ARG A 255 6.29 9.82 2.34
CA ARG A 255 6.50 9.43 0.95
C ARG A 255 6.13 7.97 0.78
N CYS A 256 5.07 7.68 0.02
CA CYS A 256 4.54 6.34 -0.13
C CYS A 256 4.33 5.98 -1.60
N MET A 257 4.68 4.75 -1.96
CA MET A 257 4.32 4.16 -3.24
C MET A 257 4.12 2.65 -3.14
N THR A 258 3.45 2.09 -4.13
CA THR A 258 3.30 0.63 -4.30
C THR A 258 3.82 0.21 -5.66
N VAL A 259 4.54 -0.90 -5.71
CA VAL A 259 4.86 -1.62 -6.93
C VAL A 259 4.44 -3.08 -6.78
N CYS A 260 3.75 -3.61 -7.79
CA CYS A 260 3.25 -4.98 -7.78
C CYS A 260 3.72 -5.74 -9.02
N SER A 261 4.11 -7.00 -8.85
CA SER A 261 4.27 -7.91 -9.97
C SER A 261 2.92 -8.46 -10.42
N ILE A 262 2.66 -8.49 -11.71
CA ILE A 262 1.46 -9.13 -12.28
C ILE A 262 1.58 -10.65 -12.12
N ILE A 263 0.71 -11.27 -11.32
CA ILE A 263 0.67 -12.73 -11.12
C ILE A 263 -0.50 -13.42 -11.80
N ALA A 264 -1.49 -12.65 -12.22
CA ALA A 264 -2.63 -13.13 -12.99
C ALA A 264 -3.05 -12.09 -14.02
N ASN A 265 -3.49 -12.53 -15.19
CA ASN A 265 -4.10 -11.68 -16.20
C ASN A 265 -5.49 -12.24 -16.53
N ARG A 266 -6.53 -11.50 -16.15
CA ARG A 266 -7.92 -11.91 -16.29
C ARG A 266 -8.38 -11.92 -17.74
N PHE A 267 -7.87 -11.02 -18.54
CA PHE A 267 -8.19 -10.92 -19.95
C PHE A 267 -7.78 -12.19 -20.71
N ASN A 268 -6.60 -12.70 -20.39
CA ASN A 268 -6.04 -13.90 -21.00
C ASN A 268 -6.30 -15.20 -20.22
N ASN A 269 -7.04 -15.13 -19.10
CA ASN A 269 -7.30 -16.25 -18.17
C ASN A 269 -6.02 -17.00 -17.74
N LYS A 270 -4.91 -16.26 -17.55
CA LYS A 270 -3.60 -16.81 -17.16
C LYS A 270 -3.28 -16.44 -15.71
N ALA A 271 -2.65 -17.38 -15.00
CA ALA A 271 -2.06 -17.16 -13.69
C ALA A 271 -0.68 -17.81 -13.61
N ASN A 272 0.22 -17.21 -12.84
CA ASN A 272 1.55 -17.75 -12.56
C ASN A 272 1.61 -18.28 -11.12
N PRO A 273 1.53 -19.60 -10.88
CA PRO A 273 1.64 -20.17 -9.55
C PRO A 273 3.05 -20.05 -8.96
N ASN A 274 4.07 -19.87 -9.82
CA ASN A 274 5.48 -19.79 -9.45
C ASN A 274 6.04 -18.36 -9.46
N TYR A 275 5.24 -17.38 -9.07
CA TYR A 275 5.58 -15.94 -9.12
C TYR A 275 6.70 -15.52 -8.15
N LYS A 276 7.08 -16.37 -7.17
CA LYS A 276 8.02 -16.02 -6.08
C LYS A 276 9.40 -15.59 -6.59
N ALA A 277 9.91 -16.19 -7.66
CA ALA A 277 11.20 -15.81 -8.24
C ALA A 277 11.17 -14.36 -8.77
N GLY A 278 10.15 -13.99 -9.56
CA GLY A 278 10.01 -12.63 -10.08
C GLY A 278 9.79 -11.58 -8.98
N ILE A 279 9.20 -11.95 -7.84
CA ILE A 279 9.12 -11.07 -6.67
C ILE A 279 10.50 -10.82 -6.07
N ARG A 280 11.38 -11.82 -6.03
CA ARG A 280 12.74 -11.66 -5.51
C ARG A 280 13.54 -10.66 -6.35
N ASP A 281 13.44 -10.71 -7.67
CA ASP A 281 14.09 -9.76 -8.58
C ASP A 281 13.54 -8.36 -8.42
N LEU A 282 12.22 -8.21 -8.25
CA LEU A 282 11.58 -6.93 -7.97
C LEU A 282 12.05 -6.34 -6.63
N VAL A 283 12.18 -7.17 -5.58
CA VAL A 283 12.72 -6.76 -4.28
C VAL A 283 14.14 -6.21 -4.43
N ALA A 284 15.02 -6.92 -5.13
CA ALA A 284 16.39 -6.48 -5.37
C ALA A 284 16.41 -5.10 -6.06
N THR A 285 15.61 -4.94 -7.13
CA THR A 285 15.50 -3.68 -7.87
C THR A 285 15.01 -2.52 -6.99
N VAL A 286 13.99 -2.75 -6.16
CA VAL A 286 13.45 -1.71 -5.27
C VAL A 286 14.48 -1.34 -4.19
N LEU A 287 15.17 -2.32 -3.60
CA LEU A 287 16.17 -2.07 -2.56
C LEU A 287 17.35 -1.23 -3.07
N GLU A 288 17.75 -1.38 -4.32
CA GLU A 288 18.80 -0.55 -4.93
C GLU A 288 18.35 0.88 -5.19
N ARG A 289 17.05 1.11 -5.39
CA ARG A 289 16.50 2.41 -5.82
C ARG A 289 15.83 3.20 -4.69
N ILE A 290 15.57 2.61 -3.51
CA ILE A 290 14.92 3.28 -2.39
C ILE A 290 15.83 4.21 -1.56
#